data_1038eb4f2101461d8d5fdb85f34e3feb
#
_entry.id   1038eb4f2101461d8d5fdb85f34e3feb
#
_cell.length_a   1.000
_cell.length_b   1.000
_cell.length_c   1.000
_cell.angle_alpha   90.00
_cell.angle_beta   90.00
_cell.angle_gamma   90.00
#
_symmetry.space_group_name_H-M   'P 1'
#
loop_
_entity.id
_entity.type
_entity.pdbx_description
1 polymer ?
#
loop_
_entity_poly.entity_id
_entity_poly.type
_entity_poly.pdbx_seq_one_letter_code
_entity_poly.pdbx_strand_id
1 'polypeptide(L)'
;MIYAMSDIHGCLRELKDKMTQVDLQGDNRLIFLGDYMDYGINSFKVLQYIWELQKNYGDEKVIVLKGNHEQMFLDWINDFRNPYADGSAESILFYEWLETDFEHGANTLRTFISEEQINFLKQIARTCSWESISREAVQMILSDHDEMIWWMQHLPLYYETDAQIFVHAGVDEAAGEYWSFGTSENTLLGKFPAAKGKFYKTVIAGHVGTGTWGLANDRHFHDIFYDGESHYYIDGSVYKHGKLLLLGYDEKNNRYYQIENSRQIPVKKFERFR
;
A
#
# COMPACT_ATOMS: atom_id res chain seq x y z
N MET A 1 -2.49 -16.23 -15.04
CA MET A 1 -1.60 -15.83 -13.91
C MET A 1 -2.18 -14.60 -13.22
N ILE A 2 -2.27 -14.64 -11.91
CA ILE A 2 -2.57 -13.45 -11.08
C ILE A 2 -1.28 -13.03 -10.40
N TYR A 3 -0.87 -11.79 -10.61
CA TYR A 3 0.28 -11.16 -9.93
C TYR A 3 -0.21 -10.30 -8.77
N ALA A 4 0.58 -10.21 -7.68
CA ALA A 4 0.30 -9.28 -6.59
C ALA A 4 1.58 -8.62 -6.06
N MET A 5 1.49 -7.32 -5.72
CA MET A 5 2.52 -6.51 -5.07
C MET A 5 1.89 -5.65 -3.97
N SER A 6 2.68 -5.29 -2.95
CA SER A 6 2.24 -4.47 -1.82
C SER A 6 3.37 -3.62 -1.28
N ASP A 7 3.02 -2.59 -0.49
CA ASP A 7 3.95 -1.84 0.36
C ASP A 7 5.16 -1.27 -0.41
N ILE A 8 4.84 -0.51 -1.47
CA ILE A 8 5.85 0.07 -2.39
C ILE A 8 6.52 1.29 -1.78
N HIS A 9 5.78 2.07 -0.99
CA HIS A 9 6.31 3.18 -0.20
C HIS A 9 7.26 4.10 -0.96
N GLY A 10 6.81 4.68 -2.08
CA GLY A 10 7.60 5.63 -2.86
C GLY A 10 8.85 5.06 -3.55
N CYS A 11 9.06 3.74 -3.55
CA CYS A 11 10.21 3.05 -4.17
C CYS A 11 9.96 2.81 -5.67
N LEU A 12 9.92 3.89 -6.45
CA LEU A 12 9.56 3.88 -7.88
C LEU A 12 10.51 3.02 -8.73
N ARG A 13 11.80 3.01 -8.40
CA ARG A 13 12.80 2.23 -9.17
C ARG A 13 12.50 0.74 -9.02
N GLU A 14 12.30 0.29 -7.80
CA GLU A 14 11.99 -1.10 -7.44
C GLU A 14 10.66 -1.54 -8.07
N LEU A 15 9.65 -0.66 -8.09
CA LEU A 15 8.39 -0.90 -8.79
C LEU A 15 8.62 -1.12 -10.28
N LYS A 16 9.34 -0.21 -10.95
CA LYS A 16 9.62 -0.33 -12.39
C LYS A 16 10.42 -1.59 -12.72
N ASP A 17 11.40 -1.93 -11.89
CA ASP A 17 12.19 -3.16 -12.05
C ASP A 17 11.31 -4.41 -11.91
N LYS A 18 10.39 -4.45 -10.95
CA LYS A 18 9.43 -5.56 -10.80
C LYS A 18 8.43 -5.64 -11.95
N MET A 19 7.96 -4.49 -12.45
CA MET A 19 7.03 -4.46 -13.58
C MET A 19 7.62 -5.06 -14.86
N THR A 20 8.95 -5.10 -15.05
CA THR A 20 9.57 -5.81 -16.17
C THR A 20 9.35 -7.33 -16.13
N GLN A 21 8.91 -7.85 -15.00
CA GLN A 21 8.68 -9.29 -14.76
C GLN A 21 7.20 -9.66 -14.80
N VAL A 22 6.32 -8.68 -14.99
CA VAL A 22 4.86 -8.86 -15.08
C VAL A 22 4.45 -8.92 -16.54
N ASP A 23 3.78 -10.01 -16.91
CA ASP A 23 3.17 -10.17 -18.23
C ASP A 23 1.65 -10.01 -18.12
N LEU A 24 1.10 -8.93 -18.68
CA LEU A 24 -0.33 -8.64 -18.69
C LEU A 24 -1.04 -9.11 -19.97
N GLN A 25 -0.43 -10.03 -20.75
CA GLN A 25 -1.08 -10.61 -21.91
C GLN A 25 -2.20 -11.61 -21.52
N GLY A 26 -3.15 -11.83 -22.45
CA GLY A 26 -4.25 -12.77 -22.23
C GLY A 26 -5.08 -12.42 -20.99
N ASP A 27 -5.39 -13.40 -20.15
CA ASP A 27 -6.22 -13.25 -18.95
C ASP A 27 -5.41 -12.95 -17.68
N ASN A 28 -4.14 -12.59 -17.83
CA ASN A 28 -3.29 -12.26 -16.69
C ASN A 28 -3.76 -10.95 -16.02
N ARG A 29 -3.67 -10.89 -14.69
CA ARG A 29 -4.07 -9.75 -13.86
C ARG A 29 -2.95 -9.35 -12.93
N LEU A 30 -2.94 -8.08 -12.54
CA LEU A 30 -2.05 -7.52 -11.52
C LEU A 30 -2.87 -6.85 -10.44
N ILE A 31 -2.59 -7.19 -9.18
CA ILE A 31 -3.26 -6.64 -8.02
C ILE A 31 -2.23 -5.93 -7.15
N PHE A 32 -2.44 -4.65 -6.92
CA PHE A 32 -1.71 -3.85 -5.96
C PHE A 32 -2.49 -3.80 -4.65
N LEU A 33 -1.85 -4.09 -3.51
CA LEU A 33 -2.55 -4.26 -2.23
C LEU A 33 -2.53 -3.03 -1.32
N GLY A 34 -2.01 -1.88 -1.79
CA GLY A 34 -1.92 -0.66 -0.99
C GLY A 34 -0.50 -0.29 -0.57
N ASP A 35 -0.42 0.84 0.15
CA ASP A 35 0.81 1.44 0.66
C ASP A 35 1.81 1.80 -0.45
N TYR A 36 1.36 2.70 -1.33
CA TYR A 36 2.16 3.20 -2.46
C TYR A 36 3.04 4.37 -2.09
N MET A 37 2.63 5.12 -1.06
CA MET A 37 3.20 6.38 -0.62
C MET A 37 3.93 6.25 0.71
N ASP A 38 4.54 7.34 1.15
CA ASP A 38 5.35 7.49 2.35
C ASP A 38 6.70 6.76 2.31
N TYR A 39 7.58 7.13 3.22
CA TYR A 39 8.96 6.65 3.42
C TYR A 39 9.91 6.92 2.23
N GLY A 40 9.58 6.47 1.03
CA GLY A 40 10.40 6.70 -0.17
C GLY A 40 10.17 8.08 -0.77
N ILE A 41 11.12 8.49 -1.62
CA ILE A 41 11.20 9.87 -2.16
C ILE A 41 10.30 10.12 -3.40
N ASN A 42 9.53 9.13 -3.85
CA ASN A 42 8.76 9.25 -5.10
C ASN A 42 7.28 8.86 -4.94
N SER A 43 6.66 9.19 -3.79
CA SER A 43 5.27 8.81 -3.50
C SER A 43 4.30 9.19 -4.62
N PHE A 44 4.25 10.45 -5.02
CA PHE A 44 3.39 10.91 -6.12
C PHE A 44 3.67 10.16 -7.44
N LYS A 45 4.95 9.95 -7.78
CA LYS A 45 5.31 9.26 -9.03
C LYS A 45 4.96 7.78 -9.02
N VAL A 46 4.96 7.13 -7.86
CA VAL A 46 4.47 5.75 -7.70
C VAL A 46 2.97 5.70 -7.93
N LEU A 47 2.20 6.57 -7.27
CA LEU A 47 0.75 6.70 -7.47
C LEU A 47 0.41 7.00 -8.93
N GLN A 48 1.09 7.96 -9.54
CA GLN A 48 0.90 8.30 -10.95
C GLN A 48 1.16 7.11 -11.87
N TYR A 49 2.26 6.40 -11.65
CA TYR A 49 2.62 5.22 -12.46
C TYR A 49 1.56 4.12 -12.36
N ILE A 50 1.05 3.83 -11.16
CA ILE A 50 0.01 2.81 -10.93
C ILE A 50 -1.32 3.26 -11.57
N TRP A 51 -1.71 4.51 -11.39
CA TRP A 51 -2.92 5.07 -11.96
C TRP A 51 -2.91 5.06 -13.51
N GLU A 52 -1.78 5.47 -14.12
CA GLU A 52 -1.58 5.38 -15.56
C GLU A 52 -1.61 3.94 -16.06
N LEU A 53 -1.03 3.01 -15.32
CA LEU A 53 -1.08 1.59 -15.64
C LEU A 53 -2.52 1.07 -15.63
N GLN A 54 -3.30 1.40 -14.60
CA GLN A 54 -4.72 1.03 -14.51
C GLN A 54 -5.54 1.66 -15.64
N LYS A 55 -5.34 2.95 -15.97
CA LYS A 55 -5.99 3.61 -17.12
C LYS A 55 -5.69 2.90 -18.45
N ASN A 56 -4.46 2.42 -18.64
CA ASN A 56 -4.04 1.79 -19.89
C ASN A 56 -4.55 0.36 -20.06
N TYR A 57 -4.68 -0.40 -18.98
CA TYR A 57 -5.08 -1.81 -19.02
C TYR A 57 -6.52 -2.07 -18.58
N GLY A 58 -7.15 -1.12 -17.88
CA GLY A 58 -8.49 -1.24 -17.26
C GLY A 58 -8.48 -1.88 -15.89
N ASP A 59 -9.51 -1.56 -15.09
CA ASP A 59 -9.67 -1.96 -13.68
C ASP A 59 -9.84 -3.47 -13.49
N GLU A 60 -10.33 -4.18 -14.53
CA GLU A 60 -10.45 -5.64 -14.48
C GLU A 60 -9.10 -6.36 -14.59
N LYS A 61 -8.09 -5.68 -15.15
CA LYS A 61 -6.76 -6.22 -15.39
C LYS A 61 -5.73 -5.74 -14.39
N VAL A 62 -5.81 -4.47 -14.01
CA VAL A 62 -4.97 -3.85 -13.00
C VAL A 62 -5.86 -3.40 -11.85
N ILE A 63 -5.97 -4.23 -10.84
CA ILE A 63 -6.74 -3.97 -9.64
C ILE A 63 -5.83 -3.23 -8.65
N VAL A 64 -6.30 -2.10 -8.12
CA VAL A 64 -5.54 -1.27 -7.18
C VAL A 64 -6.35 -1.14 -5.91
N LEU A 65 -5.84 -1.66 -4.80
CA LEU A 65 -6.49 -1.58 -3.50
C LEU A 65 -5.92 -0.40 -2.70
N LYS A 66 -6.68 0.07 -1.73
CA LYS A 66 -6.26 1.11 -0.80
C LYS A 66 -5.45 0.50 0.36
N GLY A 67 -4.34 1.14 0.75
CA GLY A 67 -3.62 0.87 1.99
C GLY A 67 -3.95 1.88 3.08
N ASN A 68 -3.42 1.67 4.28
CA ASN A 68 -3.65 2.59 5.39
C ASN A 68 -2.93 3.93 5.18
N HIS A 69 -1.81 3.96 4.48
CA HIS A 69 -1.10 5.21 4.19
C HIS A 69 -1.89 6.10 3.23
N GLU A 70 -2.53 5.55 2.21
CA GLU A 70 -3.46 6.28 1.35
C GLU A 70 -4.66 6.80 2.15
N GLN A 71 -5.24 5.97 3.04
CA GLN A 71 -6.38 6.39 3.86
C GLN A 71 -6.01 7.54 4.82
N MET A 72 -4.88 7.46 5.51
CA MET A 72 -4.39 8.52 6.40
C MET A 72 -4.22 9.86 5.65
N PHE A 73 -3.67 9.83 4.42
CA PHE A 73 -3.51 11.02 3.60
C PHE A 73 -4.85 11.59 3.15
N LEU A 74 -5.80 10.74 2.79
CA LEU A 74 -7.15 11.15 2.40
C LEU A 74 -7.93 11.72 3.59
N ASP A 75 -7.78 11.16 4.79
CA ASP A 75 -8.40 11.68 6.01
C ASP A 75 -7.88 13.09 6.31
N TRP A 76 -6.57 13.30 6.22
CA TRP A 76 -5.98 14.62 6.36
C TRP A 76 -6.50 15.61 5.29
N ILE A 77 -6.62 15.21 4.03
CA ILE A 77 -7.21 16.06 2.98
C ILE A 77 -8.67 16.39 3.30
N ASN A 78 -9.47 15.41 3.73
CA ASN A 78 -10.88 15.60 4.03
C ASN A 78 -11.08 16.54 5.24
N ASP A 79 -10.25 16.43 6.28
CA ASP A 79 -10.29 17.28 7.46
C ASP A 79 -10.01 18.75 7.12
N PHE A 80 -9.11 19.00 6.18
CA PHE A 80 -8.72 20.38 5.83
C PHE A 80 -9.33 20.93 4.55
N ARG A 81 -10.04 20.10 3.78
CA ARG A 81 -10.81 20.55 2.62
C ARG A 81 -11.99 21.44 3.01
N ASN A 82 -12.62 21.16 4.15
CA ASN A 82 -13.74 21.93 4.65
C ASN A 82 -13.22 23.08 5.53
N PRO A 83 -13.48 24.37 5.19
CA PRO A 83 -13.03 25.51 5.99
C PRO A 83 -13.67 25.59 7.38
N TYR A 84 -14.74 24.82 7.63
CA TYR A 84 -15.45 24.76 8.91
C TYR A 84 -15.12 23.50 9.73
N ALA A 85 -14.25 22.63 9.22
CA ALA A 85 -13.78 21.48 10.00
C ALA A 85 -12.93 21.97 11.17
N ASP A 86 -13.10 21.33 12.32
CA ASP A 86 -12.38 21.67 13.56
C ASP A 86 -10.90 21.20 13.56
N GLY A 87 -10.49 20.50 12.49
CA GLY A 87 -9.11 20.06 12.30
C GLY A 87 -8.69 19.05 13.34
N SER A 88 -9.39 17.93 13.41
CA SER A 88 -9.07 16.80 14.32
C SER A 88 -7.85 15.98 13.88
N ALA A 89 -7.36 16.19 12.65
CA ALA A 89 -6.16 15.50 12.16
C ALA A 89 -4.93 15.82 13.02
N GLU A 90 -4.20 14.80 13.38
CA GLU A 90 -3.02 14.94 14.23
C GLU A 90 -1.95 15.81 13.55
N SER A 91 -1.53 16.88 14.23
CA SER A 91 -0.51 17.82 13.74
C SER A 91 0.81 17.12 13.35
N ILE A 92 1.12 16.02 14.00
CA ILE A 92 2.29 15.19 13.77
C ILE A 92 2.38 14.75 12.31
N LEU A 93 1.30 14.23 11.70
CA LEU A 93 1.32 13.73 10.32
C LEU A 93 1.70 14.83 9.31
N PHE A 94 1.24 16.07 9.54
CA PHE A 94 1.60 17.17 8.66
C PHE A 94 3.10 17.49 8.72
N TYR A 95 3.71 17.51 9.91
CA TYR A 95 5.16 17.73 10.05
C TYR A 95 5.97 16.59 9.46
N GLU A 96 5.57 15.35 9.66
CA GLU A 96 6.23 14.19 9.04
C GLU A 96 6.23 14.28 7.51
N TRP A 97 5.16 14.77 6.89
CA TRP A 97 5.10 14.94 5.43
C TRP A 97 5.87 16.16 4.90
N LEU A 98 6.10 17.18 5.72
CA LEU A 98 6.88 18.37 5.33
C LEU A 98 8.37 18.24 5.56
N GLU A 99 8.82 17.55 6.61
CA GLU A 99 10.21 17.50 7.00
C GLU A 99 10.97 16.34 6.37
N THR A 100 12.18 16.65 5.85
CA THR A 100 13.05 15.68 5.18
C THR A 100 13.88 14.84 6.14
N ASP A 101 13.97 15.22 7.41
CA ASP A 101 14.97 14.72 8.37
C ASP A 101 14.37 13.80 9.46
N PHE A 102 13.08 13.51 9.39
CA PHE A 102 12.49 12.50 10.27
C PHE A 102 13.01 11.11 9.91
N GLU A 103 13.34 10.31 10.91
CA GLU A 103 13.89 8.94 10.80
C GLU A 103 12.97 7.99 10.00
N HIS A 104 11.72 8.39 9.79
CA HIS A 104 10.71 7.74 8.97
C HIS A 104 10.20 8.65 7.85
N GLY A 105 10.95 9.68 7.52
CA GLY A 105 10.61 10.86 6.72
C GLY A 105 9.82 10.56 5.46
N ALA A 106 8.53 10.73 5.60
CA ALA A 106 7.64 10.78 4.48
C ALA A 106 7.81 12.14 3.79
N ASN A 107 8.69 12.23 2.83
CA ASN A 107 8.73 13.37 1.90
C ASN A 107 7.50 13.45 1.00
N THR A 108 6.40 12.86 1.43
CA THR A 108 5.20 12.64 0.63
C THR A 108 4.63 13.95 0.13
N LEU A 109 4.37 14.92 1.01
CA LEU A 109 3.82 16.20 0.63
C LEU A 109 4.68 16.92 -0.42
N ARG A 110 6.00 16.87 -0.30
CA ARG A 110 6.93 17.46 -1.27
C ARG A 110 6.89 16.81 -2.64
N THR A 111 6.35 15.61 -2.75
CA THR A 111 6.18 14.96 -4.05
C THR A 111 4.92 15.43 -4.77
N PHE A 112 3.93 15.97 -4.03
CA PHE A 112 2.66 16.47 -4.58
C PHE A 112 2.69 17.96 -4.93
N ILE A 113 3.53 18.76 -4.28
CA ILE A 113 3.57 20.21 -4.49
C ILE A 113 4.97 20.69 -4.89
N SER A 114 5.02 21.84 -5.54
CA SER A 114 6.28 22.42 -6.05
C SER A 114 7.17 22.96 -4.93
N GLU A 115 8.48 23.13 -5.21
CA GLU A 115 9.41 23.79 -4.27
C GLU A 115 8.99 25.23 -3.95
N GLU A 116 8.34 25.93 -4.85
CA GLU A 116 7.81 27.29 -4.61
C GLU A 116 6.68 27.23 -3.58
N GLN A 117 5.75 26.28 -3.72
CA GLN A 117 4.65 26.04 -2.78
C GLN A 117 5.20 25.61 -1.42
N ILE A 118 6.20 24.72 -1.35
CA ILE A 118 6.88 24.35 -0.11
C ILE A 118 7.50 25.58 0.58
N ASN A 119 8.19 26.42 -0.17
CA ASN A 119 8.80 27.63 0.40
C ASN A 119 7.75 28.64 0.90
N PHE A 120 6.63 28.77 0.21
CA PHE A 120 5.49 29.55 0.68
C PHE A 120 4.93 29.01 2.00
N LEU A 121 4.68 27.69 2.09
CA LEU A 121 4.20 27.05 3.32
C LEU A 121 5.18 27.28 4.49
N LYS A 122 6.49 27.15 4.26
CA LYS A 122 7.53 27.46 5.26
C LYS A 122 7.52 28.92 5.72
N GLN A 123 7.23 29.84 4.80
CA GLN A 123 7.14 31.27 5.13
C GLN A 123 5.95 31.57 6.04
N ILE A 124 4.75 31.06 5.70
CA ILE A 124 3.55 31.28 6.51
C ILE A 124 3.58 30.52 7.82
N ALA A 125 4.33 29.41 7.93
CA ALA A 125 4.51 28.65 9.15
C ALA A 125 5.12 29.45 10.31
N ARG A 126 5.72 30.64 10.00
CA ARG A 126 6.28 31.54 11.02
C ARG A 126 5.21 32.33 11.79
N THR A 127 4.02 32.47 11.24
CA THR A 127 2.97 33.36 11.75
C THR A 127 1.57 32.76 11.76
N CYS A 128 1.35 31.67 11.03
CA CYS A 128 0.06 30.98 10.93
C CYS A 128 0.03 29.73 11.81
N SER A 129 -1.19 29.30 12.18
CA SER A 129 -1.38 28.03 12.86
C SER A 129 -1.17 26.85 11.88
N TRP A 130 -0.88 25.68 12.42
CA TRP A 130 -0.68 24.48 11.62
C TRP A 130 -1.95 24.09 10.82
N GLU A 131 -3.15 24.38 11.35
CA GLU A 131 -4.42 24.19 10.63
C GLU A 131 -4.50 25.06 9.38
N SER A 132 -4.06 26.32 9.48
CA SER A 132 -4.02 27.22 8.33
C SER A 132 -3.03 26.75 7.27
N ILE A 133 -1.87 26.26 7.69
CA ILE A 133 -0.85 25.72 6.80
C ILE A 133 -1.36 24.45 6.10
N SER A 134 -2.02 23.56 6.86
CA SER A 134 -2.62 22.34 6.30
C SER A 134 -3.70 22.68 5.26
N ARG A 135 -4.55 23.68 5.52
CA ARG A 135 -5.56 24.14 4.55
C ARG A 135 -4.93 24.64 3.27
N GLU A 136 -3.90 25.46 3.35
CA GLU A 136 -3.17 25.95 2.16
C GLU A 136 -2.54 24.78 1.39
N ALA A 137 -1.89 23.84 2.08
CA ALA A 137 -1.30 22.66 1.44
C ALA A 137 -2.36 21.79 0.74
N VAL A 138 -3.50 21.55 1.39
CA VAL A 138 -4.62 20.80 0.82
C VAL A 138 -5.20 21.51 -0.41
N GLN A 139 -5.36 22.86 -0.36
CA GLN A 139 -5.83 23.61 -1.52
C GLN A 139 -4.88 23.50 -2.72
N MET A 140 -3.56 23.55 -2.48
CA MET A 140 -2.56 23.35 -3.54
C MET A 140 -2.67 21.95 -4.16
N ILE A 141 -2.76 20.90 -3.33
CA ILE A 141 -2.90 19.52 -3.81
C ILE A 141 -4.19 19.35 -4.62
N LEU A 142 -5.32 19.85 -4.12
CA LEU A 142 -6.60 19.71 -4.81
C LEU A 142 -6.66 20.55 -6.10
N SER A 143 -5.97 21.69 -6.15
CA SER A 143 -5.86 22.49 -7.38
C SER A 143 -5.13 21.76 -8.48
N ASP A 144 -4.08 21.00 -8.14
CA ASP A 144 -3.17 20.43 -9.10
C ASP A 144 -3.46 18.93 -9.38
N HIS A 145 -4.12 18.24 -8.44
CA HIS A 145 -4.24 16.76 -8.45
C HIS A 145 -5.61 16.22 -8.03
N ASP A 146 -6.70 16.97 -8.21
CA ASP A 146 -8.05 16.58 -7.78
C ASP A 146 -8.52 15.23 -8.38
N GLU A 147 -8.21 14.95 -9.64
CA GLU A 147 -8.53 13.68 -10.28
C GLU A 147 -7.83 12.49 -9.62
N MET A 148 -6.55 12.64 -9.22
CA MET A 148 -5.82 11.60 -8.52
C MET A 148 -6.37 11.38 -7.11
N ILE A 149 -6.68 12.46 -6.39
CA ILE A 149 -7.31 12.37 -5.06
C ILE A 149 -8.67 11.68 -5.16
N TRP A 150 -9.48 12.04 -6.17
CA TRP A 150 -10.74 11.37 -6.42
C TRP A 150 -10.54 9.86 -6.69
N TRP A 151 -9.58 9.49 -7.53
CA TRP A 151 -9.24 8.09 -7.81
C TRP A 151 -8.83 7.35 -6.53
N MET A 152 -7.94 7.92 -5.71
CA MET A 152 -7.52 7.32 -4.44
C MET A 152 -8.70 7.11 -3.47
N GLN A 153 -9.64 8.05 -3.41
CA GLN A 153 -10.85 7.93 -2.57
C GLN A 153 -11.72 6.73 -2.95
N HIS A 154 -11.74 6.38 -4.24
CA HIS A 154 -12.58 5.31 -4.79
C HIS A 154 -11.87 3.96 -4.95
N LEU A 155 -10.64 3.84 -4.46
CA LEU A 155 -9.94 2.55 -4.44
C LEU A 155 -10.68 1.56 -3.53
N PRO A 156 -10.92 0.31 -4.02
CA PRO A 156 -11.52 -0.75 -3.21
C PRO A 156 -10.59 -1.16 -2.07
N LEU A 157 -11.17 -1.70 -1.01
CA LEU A 157 -10.45 -2.17 0.18
C LEU A 157 -9.98 -3.62 0.05
N TYR A 158 -10.60 -4.39 -0.82
CA TYR A 158 -10.25 -5.78 -1.11
C TYR A 158 -10.65 -6.17 -2.52
N TYR A 159 -10.06 -7.25 -2.99
CA TYR A 159 -10.48 -7.95 -4.21
C TYR A 159 -10.63 -9.44 -3.91
N GLU A 160 -11.74 -10.04 -4.33
CA GLU A 160 -12.07 -11.42 -4.03
C GLU A 160 -12.22 -12.23 -5.33
N THR A 161 -11.67 -13.44 -5.32
CA THR A 161 -11.92 -14.48 -6.32
C THR A 161 -12.64 -15.67 -5.67
N ASP A 162 -12.92 -16.71 -6.44
CA ASP A 162 -13.52 -17.93 -5.86
C ASP A 162 -12.64 -18.57 -4.78
N ALA A 163 -11.31 -18.44 -4.88
CA ALA A 163 -10.34 -19.10 -4.00
C ALA A 163 -9.50 -18.16 -3.14
N GLN A 164 -9.42 -16.87 -3.46
CA GLN A 164 -8.54 -15.92 -2.79
C GLN A 164 -9.27 -14.65 -2.33
N ILE A 165 -8.71 -14.06 -1.28
CA ILE A 165 -9.00 -12.69 -0.83
C ILE A 165 -7.68 -11.92 -0.86
N PHE A 166 -7.64 -10.87 -1.67
CA PHE A 166 -6.54 -9.91 -1.71
C PHE A 166 -6.97 -8.70 -0.89
N VAL A 167 -6.16 -8.31 0.08
CA VAL A 167 -6.47 -7.24 1.03
C VAL A 167 -5.18 -6.57 1.49
N HIS A 168 -5.25 -5.30 1.92
CA HIS A 168 -4.04 -4.65 2.39
C HIS A 168 -3.47 -5.31 3.65
N ALA A 169 -4.24 -5.41 4.75
CA ALA A 169 -3.72 -5.93 6.02
C ALA A 169 -4.31 -7.27 6.47
N GLY A 170 -5.61 -7.48 6.28
CA GLY A 170 -6.27 -8.73 6.67
C GLY A 170 -7.77 -8.60 6.82
N VAL A 171 -8.41 -9.71 7.19
CA VAL A 171 -9.87 -9.82 7.40
C VAL A 171 -10.18 -10.30 8.81
N ASP A 172 -11.44 -10.22 9.23
CA ASP A 172 -11.90 -10.88 10.45
C ASP A 172 -12.23 -12.35 10.16
N GLU A 173 -11.28 -13.25 10.39
CA GLU A 173 -11.46 -14.70 10.17
C GLU A 173 -12.51 -15.32 11.10
N ALA A 174 -12.83 -14.67 12.24
CA ALA A 174 -13.87 -15.18 13.15
C ALA A 174 -15.26 -15.10 12.52
N ALA A 175 -15.47 -14.20 11.55
CA ALA A 175 -16.70 -14.08 10.80
C ALA A 175 -16.90 -15.19 9.75
N GLY A 176 -15.89 -16.04 9.50
CA GLY A 176 -15.97 -17.15 8.54
C GLY A 176 -16.35 -16.68 7.12
N GLU A 177 -17.34 -17.32 6.51
CA GLU A 177 -17.83 -16.96 5.16
C GLU A 177 -18.50 -15.58 5.09
N TYR A 178 -18.87 -15.00 6.23
CA TYR A 178 -19.44 -13.65 6.32
C TYR A 178 -18.39 -12.56 6.55
N TRP A 179 -17.10 -12.86 6.34
CA TRP A 179 -15.98 -11.97 6.60
C TRP A 179 -16.16 -10.57 5.98
N SER A 180 -16.70 -10.47 4.77
CA SER A 180 -16.87 -9.17 4.08
C SER A 180 -17.87 -8.24 4.77
N PHE A 181 -18.84 -8.80 5.50
CA PHE A 181 -19.79 -8.04 6.32
C PHE A 181 -19.30 -7.81 7.75
N GLY A 182 -18.49 -8.75 8.28
CA GLY A 182 -17.98 -8.71 9.64
C GLY A 182 -16.69 -7.92 9.81
N THR A 183 -15.93 -7.70 8.74
CA THR A 183 -14.64 -7.01 8.80
C THR A 183 -14.81 -5.50 8.69
N SER A 184 -14.35 -4.76 9.69
CA SER A 184 -14.31 -3.30 9.64
C SER A 184 -13.25 -2.79 8.66
N GLU A 185 -13.43 -1.57 8.14
CA GLU A 185 -12.43 -0.89 7.32
C GLU A 185 -11.07 -0.80 8.02
N ASN A 186 -11.06 -0.46 9.31
CA ASN A 186 -9.84 -0.44 10.11
C ASN A 186 -9.11 -1.79 10.15
N THR A 187 -9.86 -2.90 10.13
CA THR A 187 -9.26 -4.24 10.07
C THR A 187 -8.68 -4.53 8.68
N LEU A 188 -9.42 -4.16 7.61
CA LEU A 188 -8.95 -4.35 6.24
C LEU A 188 -7.64 -3.58 5.97
N LEU A 189 -7.53 -2.38 6.55
CA LEU A 189 -6.40 -1.46 6.34
C LEU A 189 -5.26 -1.62 7.35
N GLY A 190 -5.51 -2.11 8.57
CA GLY A 190 -4.51 -2.03 9.64
C GLY A 190 -4.49 -3.22 10.59
N LYS A 191 -4.92 -4.39 10.16
CA LYS A 191 -4.90 -5.59 11.01
C LYS A 191 -3.50 -5.93 11.51
N PHE A 192 -3.32 -5.89 12.81
CA PHE A 192 -2.12 -6.33 13.51
C PHE A 192 -2.49 -7.02 14.85
N PRO A 193 -1.86 -8.13 15.22
CA PRO A 193 -0.86 -8.88 14.48
C PRO A 193 -1.42 -9.61 13.24
N ALA A 194 -0.52 -10.03 12.34
CA ALA A 194 -0.86 -10.84 11.17
C ALA A 194 -1.53 -12.16 11.57
N ALA A 195 -2.63 -12.52 10.91
CA ALA A 195 -3.33 -13.77 11.14
C ALA A 195 -2.59 -14.96 10.52
N LYS A 196 -2.80 -16.14 11.10
CA LYS A 196 -2.27 -17.42 10.60
C LYS A 196 -3.25 -18.53 10.91
N GLY A 197 -3.14 -19.63 10.18
CA GLY A 197 -3.96 -20.81 10.38
C GLY A 197 -4.96 -20.99 9.23
N LYS A 198 -5.88 -21.94 9.43
CA LYS A 198 -6.81 -22.33 8.39
C LYS A 198 -7.96 -21.33 8.27
N PHE A 199 -8.17 -20.85 7.05
CA PHE A 199 -9.35 -20.08 6.65
C PHE A 199 -9.99 -20.74 5.43
N TYR A 200 -11.22 -20.41 5.07
CA TYR A 200 -11.93 -21.07 3.97
C TYR A 200 -11.44 -20.63 2.59
N LYS A 201 -10.82 -19.45 2.49
CA LYS A 201 -10.11 -18.94 1.30
C LYS A 201 -8.66 -18.62 1.62
N THR A 202 -7.84 -18.55 0.60
CA THR A 202 -6.47 -18.04 0.74
C THR A 202 -6.50 -16.52 0.90
N VAL A 203 -5.88 -15.99 1.95
CA VAL A 203 -5.70 -14.56 2.19
C VAL A 203 -4.30 -14.15 1.73
N ILE A 204 -4.23 -13.14 0.84
CA ILE A 204 -2.98 -12.54 0.39
C ILE A 204 -2.96 -11.09 0.89
N ALA A 205 -1.99 -10.75 1.75
CA ALA A 205 -1.91 -9.46 2.40
C ALA A 205 -0.48 -8.87 2.41
N GLY A 206 -0.40 -7.54 2.57
CA GLY A 206 0.80 -6.76 2.85
C GLY A 206 0.86 -6.29 4.29
N HIS A 207 1.14 -4.99 4.49
CA HIS A 207 1.07 -4.23 5.74
C HIS A 207 2.01 -4.70 6.85
N VAL A 208 2.08 -6.01 7.10
CA VAL A 208 2.95 -6.58 8.12
C VAL A 208 4.19 -7.13 7.44
N GLY A 209 5.32 -6.45 7.61
CA GLY A 209 6.59 -6.87 7.04
C GLY A 209 6.90 -8.32 7.37
N THR A 210 7.26 -9.12 6.36
CA THR A 210 7.42 -10.58 6.49
C THR A 210 8.46 -11.01 7.52
N GLY A 211 9.45 -10.12 7.79
CA GLY A 211 10.48 -10.34 8.83
C GLY A 211 10.03 -10.01 10.26
N THR A 212 8.83 -9.40 10.47
CA THR A 212 8.40 -8.92 11.77
C THR A 212 8.05 -10.03 12.75
N TRP A 213 7.89 -9.61 14.02
CA TRP A 213 7.38 -10.48 15.08
C TRP A 213 5.95 -10.94 14.74
N GLY A 214 5.71 -12.23 14.92
CA GLY A 214 4.42 -12.83 14.56
C GLY A 214 4.41 -13.52 13.19
N LEU A 215 5.31 -13.15 12.28
CA LEU A 215 5.59 -13.85 11.02
C LEU A 215 6.92 -14.60 11.11
N ALA A 216 7.95 -14.23 10.33
CA ALA A 216 9.25 -14.92 10.38
C ALA A 216 10.02 -14.66 11.68
N ASN A 217 9.80 -13.49 12.31
CA ASN A 217 10.58 -13.03 13.46
C ASN A 217 12.10 -13.06 13.19
N ASP A 218 12.47 -12.64 12.00
CA ASP A 218 13.82 -12.50 11.52
C ASP A 218 13.90 -11.24 10.63
N ARG A 219 14.57 -10.20 11.12
CA ARG A 219 14.70 -8.91 10.42
C ARG A 219 15.38 -8.99 9.05
N HIS A 220 16.03 -10.10 8.75
CA HIS A 220 16.69 -10.37 7.46
C HIS A 220 15.83 -11.19 6.50
N PHE A 221 14.65 -11.62 6.93
CA PHE A 221 13.71 -12.31 6.08
C PHE A 221 12.87 -11.30 5.30
N HIS A 222 13.03 -11.30 3.99
CA HIS A 222 12.36 -10.39 3.06
C HIS A 222 11.76 -11.13 1.86
N ASP A 223 11.44 -12.41 2.03
CA ASP A 223 10.75 -13.21 1.01
C ASP A 223 9.26 -13.35 1.38
N ILE A 224 8.45 -13.88 0.47
CA ILE A 224 7.03 -14.13 0.75
C ILE A 224 6.90 -15.09 1.92
N PHE A 225 6.15 -14.67 2.93
CA PHE A 225 5.81 -15.53 4.05
C PHE A 225 4.53 -16.32 3.74
N TYR A 226 4.58 -17.63 3.91
CA TYR A 226 3.41 -18.51 3.85
C TYR A 226 3.33 -19.34 5.13
N ASP A 227 2.19 -19.30 5.80
CA ASP A 227 1.98 -19.99 7.08
C ASP A 227 1.83 -21.51 6.95
N GLY A 228 1.71 -22.03 5.73
CA GLY A 228 1.51 -23.45 5.42
C GLY A 228 0.03 -23.86 5.39
N GLU A 229 -0.90 -22.90 5.54
CA GLU A 229 -2.34 -23.15 5.55
C GLU A 229 -3.07 -22.20 4.58
N SER A 230 -3.43 -21.00 5.01
CA SER A 230 -4.27 -20.11 4.21
C SER A 230 -3.73 -18.69 4.00
N HIS A 231 -2.59 -18.30 4.61
CA HIS A 231 -2.14 -16.91 4.60
C HIS A 231 -0.79 -16.72 3.92
N TYR A 232 -0.75 -15.78 2.97
CA TYR A 232 0.44 -15.27 2.32
C TYR A 232 0.62 -13.79 2.68
N TYR A 233 1.81 -13.41 3.16
CA TYR A 233 2.19 -12.03 3.43
C TYR A 233 3.31 -11.62 2.48
N ILE A 234 3.14 -10.45 1.81
CA ILE A 234 4.01 -10.01 0.71
C ILE A 234 4.62 -8.63 0.92
N ASP A 235 4.62 -8.09 2.14
CA ASP A 235 5.41 -6.91 2.48
C ASP A 235 6.87 -7.31 2.78
N GLY A 236 7.75 -7.13 1.82
CA GLY A 236 9.18 -7.36 1.96
C GLY A 236 9.95 -6.18 2.54
N SER A 237 9.28 -5.13 3.02
CA SER A 237 9.84 -3.92 3.64
C SER A 237 10.86 -3.22 2.75
N VAL A 238 10.52 -2.99 1.48
CA VAL A 238 11.42 -2.48 0.44
C VAL A 238 12.11 -1.17 0.84
N TYR A 239 11.40 -0.27 1.53
CA TYR A 239 11.94 1.03 1.97
C TYR A 239 12.97 0.91 3.13
N LYS A 240 13.00 -0.22 3.85
CA LYS A 240 13.98 -0.54 4.91
C LYS A 240 15.12 -1.45 4.41
N HIS A 241 15.54 -1.28 3.16
CA HIS A 241 16.55 -2.14 2.52
C HIS A 241 16.11 -3.60 2.32
N GLY A 242 14.80 -3.86 2.39
CA GLY A 242 14.20 -5.14 2.04
C GLY A 242 14.00 -5.28 0.53
N LYS A 243 12.97 -6.02 0.14
CA LYS A 243 12.65 -6.30 -1.27
C LYS A 243 11.21 -5.89 -1.59
N LEU A 244 10.97 -5.35 -2.77
CA LEU A 244 9.62 -5.36 -3.32
C LEU A 244 9.30 -6.78 -3.81
N LEU A 245 8.32 -7.40 -3.19
CA LEU A 245 7.93 -8.77 -3.51
C LEU A 245 6.91 -8.79 -4.66
N LEU A 246 7.05 -9.78 -5.53
CA LEU A 246 6.08 -10.08 -6.58
C LEU A 246 5.60 -11.52 -6.40
N LEU A 247 4.35 -11.68 -5.98
CA LEU A 247 3.68 -12.96 -5.93
C LEU A 247 3.06 -13.25 -7.29
N GLY A 248 3.18 -14.48 -7.78
CA GLY A 248 2.46 -15.01 -8.93
C GLY A 248 1.63 -16.21 -8.53
N TYR A 249 0.35 -16.22 -8.88
CA TYR A 249 -0.52 -17.38 -8.74
C TYR A 249 -0.86 -17.96 -10.10
N ASP A 250 -0.46 -19.21 -10.31
CA ASP A 250 -0.82 -19.99 -11.50
C ASP A 250 -2.14 -20.72 -11.26
N GLU A 251 -3.21 -20.19 -11.82
CA GLU A 251 -4.58 -20.71 -11.67
C GLU A 251 -4.71 -22.14 -12.24
N LYS A 252 -3.98 -22.48 -13.31
CA LYS A 252 -4.07 -23.80 -13.97
C LYS A 252 -3.49 -24.89 -13.10
N ASN A 253 -2.38 -24.59 -12.40
CA ASN A 253 -1.66 -25.56 -11.58
C ASN A 253 -1.97 -25.39 -10.08
N ASN A 254 -2.76 -24.38 -9.69
CA ASN A 254 -3.06 -23.99 -8.31
C ASN A 254 -1.78 -23.86 -7.47
N ARG A 255 -0.83 -23.03 -7.96
CA ARG A 255 0.48 -22.85 -7.32
C ARG A 255 0.86 -21.40 -7.18
N TYR A 256 1.48 -21.08 -6.04
CA TYR A 256 2.01 -19.76 -5.73
C TYR A 256 3.53 -19.72 -5.88
N TYR A 257 4.02 -18.63 -6.47
CA TYR A 257 5.43 -18.40 -6.73
C TYR A 257 5.85 -17.02 -6.25
N GLN A 258 7.05 -16.90 -5.71
CA GLN A 258 7.75 -15.60 -5.66
C GLN A 258 8.45 -15.46 -7.03
N ILE A 259 8.20 -14.31 -7.68
CA ILE A 259 8.83 -14.00 -8.96
C ILE A 259 10.03 -13.09 -8.71
N GLU A 260 11.20 -13.58 -9.07
CA GLU A 260 12.45 -12.86 -8.89
C GLU A 260 13.39 -13.10 -10.07
N ASN A 261 13.90 -12.02 -10.69
CA ASN A 261 14.76 -12.08 -11.87
C ASN A 261 14.18 -12.97 -13.00
N SER A 262 12.87 -12.82 -13.27
CA SER A 262 12.09 -13.60 -14.23
C SER A 262 12.04 -15.12 -13.95
N ARG A 263 12.38 -15.53 -12.72
CA ARG A 263 12.26 -16.91 -12.26
C ARG A 263 11.04 -17.06 -11.35
N GLN A 264 10.32 -18.16 -11.51
CA GLN A 264 9.21 -18.55 -10.64
C GLN A 264 9.75 -19.49 -9.56
N ILE A 265 9.88 -18.99 -8.35
CA ILE A 265 10.35 -19.73 -7.17
C ILE A 265 9.11 -20.20 -6.40
N PRO A 266 8.81 -21.50 -6.30
CA PRO A 266 7.65 -21.97 -5.56
C PRO A 266 7.66 -21.48 -4.11
N VAL A 267 6.58 -20.84 -3.68
CA VAL A 267 6.44 -20.44 -2.27
C VAL A 267 6.17 -21.67 -1.43
N LYS A 268 6.95 -21.83 -0.38
CA LYS A 268 6.84 -22.93 0.57
C LYS A 268 6.42 -22.42 1.94
N LYS A 269 5.85 -23.29 2.76
CA LYS A 269 5.61 -23.01 4.17
C LYS A 269 6.90 -22.48 4.80
N PHE A 270 6.76 -21.36 5.54
CA PHE A 270 7.88 -20.83 6.31
C PHE A 270 8.28 -21.81 7.41
N GLU A 271 9.54 -22.21 7.41
CA GLU A 271 10.14 -23.04 8.45
C GLU A 271 11.25 -22.24 9.12
N ARG A 272 11.12 -22.03 10.42
CA ARG A 272 12.18 -21.37 11.18
C ARG A 272 13.39 -22.27 11.24
N PHE A 273 14.51 -21.86 10.63
CA PHE A 273 15.77 -22.57 10.84
C PHE A 273 16.09 -22.53 12.34
N ARG A 274 16.31 -23.72 12.91
CA ARG A 274 16.67 -23.90 14.33
C ARG A 274 18.14 -23.57 14.55
#